data_3b1a3d32a117cc554d77645e307f474d
#
_entry.id   3b1a3d32a117cc554d77645e307f474d
#
_cell.length_a   1.000
_cell.length_b   1.000
_cell.length_c   1.000
_cell.angle_alpha   90.00
_cell.angle_beta   90.00
_cell.angle_gamma   90.00
#
_symmetry.space_group_name_H-M   'P 1'
#
loop_
_entity.id
_entity.type
_entity.pdbx_description
1 polymer ?
#
loop_
_entity_poly.entity_id
_entity_poly.type
_entity_poly.pdbx_seq_one_letter_code
_entity_poly.pdbx_strand_id
1 'polypeptide(L)'
;MGKYAISYDIGTTGVKTCIFELGDTIKLVSAASEGYNLYVFPDGGAEQEPQEWWDAMCSTTRKVLDKCDVDVNDICGISFCSQMQGLVLVDKDGKHVRRAFSYMDQRATEELKKGIAYGPQIAGAN
;
A
#
# COMPACT_ATOMS: atom_id res chain seq x y z
N MET A 1 8.56 -12.91 27.56
CA MET A 1 7.76 -11.99 26.73
C MET A 1 8.25 -12.04 25.31
N GLY A 2 7.39 -12.41 24.40
CA GLY A 2 7.68 -12.37 22.97
C GLY A 2 7.78 -10.93 22.48
N LYS A 3 8.59 -10.70 21.45
CA LYS A 3 8.57 -9.46 20.67
C LYS A 3 7.97 -9.77 19.31
N TYR A 4 7.07 -8.92 18.87
CA TYR A 4 6.37 -9.11 17.62
C TYR A 4 6.54 -7.91 16.70
N ALA A 5 6.42 -8.15 15.40
CA ALA A 5 6.33 -7.10 14.39
C ALA A 5 5.13 -7.33 13.48
N ILE A 6 4.52 -6.24 13.03
CA ILE A 6 3.50 -6.28 11.97
C ILE A 6 4.14 -5.86 10.65
N SER A 7 3.86 -6.59 9.59
CA SER A 7 4.22 -6.20 8.24
C SER A 7 2.98 -6.05 7.36
N TYR A 8 3.04 -5.07 6.48
CA TYR A 8 2.02 -4.82 5.45
C TYR A 8 2.65 -4.93 4.07
N ASP A 9 2.03 -5.72 3.21
CA ASP A 9 2.29 -5.73 1.78
C ASP A 9 1.06 -5.11 1.07
N ILE A 10 1.19 -3.85 0.67
CA ILE A 10 0.13 -3.05 0.06
C ILE A 10 0.29 -3.16 -1.45
N GLY A 11 -0.26 -4.24 -2.02
CA GLY A 11 -0.13 -4.54 -3.44
C GLY A 11 -1.15 -3.83 -4.33
N THR A 12 -1.16 -4.17 -5.60
CA THR A 12 -2.09 -3.61 -6.60
C THR A 12 -3.52 -4.11 -6.39
N THR A 13 -3.70 -5.34 -5.94
CA THR A 13 -5.03 -5.98 -5.84
C THR A 13 -5.54 -6.08 -4.41
N GLY A 14 -4.69 -5.85 -3.43
CA GLY A 14 -5.06 -5.97 -2.03
C GLY A 14 -3.86 -5.84 -1.11
N VAL A 15 -4.14 -5.84 0.19
CA VAL A 15 -3.14 -5.83 1.24
C VAL A 15 -3.06 -7.19 1.92
N LYS A 16 -1.84 -7.61 2.23
CA LYS A 16 -1.56 -8.73 3.12
C LYS A 16 -0.91 -8.19 4.39
N THR A 17 -1.47 -8.54 5.52
CA THR A 17 -0.96 -8.17 6.85
C THR A 17 -0.53 -9.42 7.59
N CYS A 18 0.67 -9.37 8.17
CA CYS A 18 1.25 -10.48 8.91
C CYS A 18 1.76 -10.02 10.28
N ILE A 19 1.63 -10.88 11.29
CA ILE A 19 2.31 -10.75 12.57
C ILE A 19 3.41 -11.80 12.63
N PHE A 20 4.62 -11.36 12.95
CA PHE A 20 5.78 -12.21 13.14
C PHE A 20 6.27 -12.16 14.59
N GLU A 21 6.60 -13.31 15.14
CA GLU A 21 7.38 -13.42 16.36
C GLU A 21 8.85 -13.25 16.03
N LEU A 22 9.52 -12.38 16.80
CA LEU A 22 10.94 -12.07 16.65
C LEU A 22 11.75 -12.79 17.74
N GLY A 23 12.63 -13.68 17.34
CA GLY A 23 13.51 -14.45 18.20
C GLY A 23 14.78 -14.83 17.44
N ASP A 24 15.39 -15.96 17.80
CA ASP A 24 16.52 -16.51 17.05
C ASP A 24 16.16 -16.81 15.58
N THR A 25 14.88 -17.07 15.36
CA THR A 25 14.26 -17.18 14.02
C THR A 25 12.99 -16.34 13.98
N ILE A 26 12.64 -15.85 12.79
CA ILE A 26 11.39 -15.15 12.58
C ILE A 26 10.30 -16.17 12.26
N LYS A 27 9.20 -16.14 13.01
CA LYS A 27 8.07 -17.05 12.81
C LYS A 27 6.80 -16.28 12.46
N LEU A 28 6.09 -16.73 11.43
CA LEU A 28 4.76 -16.22 11.12
C LEU A 28 3.75 -16.71 12.17
N VAL A 29 3.08 -15.78 12.84
CA VAL A 29 2.07 -16.07 13.87
C VAL A 29 0.67 -15.99 13.29
N SER A 30 0.37 -14.94 12.53
CA SER A 30 -0.95 -14.70 11.95
C SER A 30 -0.84 -13.95 10.65
N ALA A 31 -1.78 -14.21 9.73
CA ALA A 31 -1.88 -13.51 8.47
C ALA A 31 -3.34 -13.28 8.07
N ALA A 32 -3.61 -12.16 7.41
CA ALA A 32 -4.88 -11.86 6.78
C ALA A 32 -4.65 -11.04 5.50
N SER A 33 -5.57 -11.17 4.56
CA SER A 33 -5.56 -10.40 3.32
C SER A 33 -6.92 -9.81 3.05
N GLU A 34 -6.95 -8.67 2.39
CA GLU A 34 -8.17 -8.03 1.92
C GLU A 34 -7.90 -7.31 0.60
N GLY A 35 -8.81 -7.50 -0.36
CA GLY A 35 -8.76 -6.84 -1.66
C GLY A 35 -9.34 -5.44 -1.63
N TYR A 36 -8.96 -4.64 -2.61
CA TYR A 36 -9.57 -3.36 -2.93
C TYR A 36 -9.67 -3.17 -4.43
N ASN A 37 -10.44 -2.18 -4.86
CA ASN A 37 -10.76 -2.00 -6.25
C ASN A 37 -9.60 -1.40 -7.06
N LEU A 38 -9.47 -1.85 -8.30
CA LEU A 38 -8.75 -1.17 -9.38
C LEU A 38 -9.80 -0.71 -10.39
N TYR A 39 -9.93 0.60 -10.57
CA TYR A 39 -10.87 1.21 -11.51
C TYR A 39 -10.17 1.41 -12.84
N VAL A 40 -10.58 0.64 -13.85
CA VAL A 40 -10.00 0.67 -15.20
C VAL A 40 -10.99 1.31 -16.15
N PHE A 41 -10.50 2.22 -17.02
CA PHE A 41 -11.30 2.98 -17.94
C PHE A 41 -10.92 2.68 -19.40
N PRO A 42 -11.88 2.85 -20.36
CA PRO A 42 -11.62 2.55 -21.78
C PRO A 42 -10.52 3.40 -22.42
N ASP A 43 -10.23 4.57 -21.86
CA ASP A 43 -9.17 5.49 -22.33
C ASP A 43 -7.76 5.08 -21.87
N GLY A 44 -7.61 3.93 -21.20
CA GLY A 44 -6.37 3.45 -20.62
C GLY A 44 -6.14 3.94 -19.19
N GLY A 45 -7.12 4.59 -18.58
CA GLY A 45 -7.07 5.01 -17.19
C GLY A 45 -7.08 3.81 -16.23
N ALA A 46 -6.27 3.90 -15.17
CA ALA A 46 -6.25 2.96 -14.07
C ALA A 46 -6.07 3.71 -12.75
N GLU A 47 -7.06 3.64 -11.89
CA GLU A 47 -7.12 4.43 -10.66
C GLU A 47 -7.46 3.55 -9.46
N GLN A 48 -7.05 3.99 -8.28
CA GLN A 48 -7.43 3.38 -7.00
C GLN A 48 -7.87 4.45 -6.00
N GLU A 49 -8.76 4.07 -5.08
CA GLU A 49 -9.22 4.94 -4.00
C GLU A 49 -8.28 4.80 -2.79
N PRO A 50 -7.51 5.85 -2.41
CA PRO A 50 -6.58 5.76 -1.29
C PRO A 50 -7.23 5.36 0.04
N GLN A 51 -8.49 5.74 0.25
CA GLN A 51 -9.22 5.37 1.46
C GLN A 51 -9.42 3.85 1.56
N GLU A 52 -9.63 3.16 0.43
CA GLU A 52 -9.77 1.69 0.42
C GLU A 52 -8.48 0.99 0.89
N TRP A 53 -7.30 1.54 0.59
CA TRP A 53 -6.03 1.00 1.10
C TRP A 53 -5.96 1.06 2.62
N TRP A 54 -6.31 2.22 3.19
CA TRP A 54 -6.32 2.43 4.62
C TRP A 54 -7.34 1.54 5.33
N ASP A 55 -8.55 1.47 4.80
CA ASP A 55 -9.62 0.66 5.37
C ASP A 55 -9.25 -0.83 5.37
N ALA A 56 -8.64 -1.32 4.29
CA ALA A 56 -8.16 -2.69 4.19
C ALA A 56 -6.98 -2.98 5.15
N MET A 57 -6.06 -2.03 5.35
CA MET A 57 -5.01 -2.15 6.36
C MET A 57 -5.61 -2.23 7.77
N CYS A 58 -6.54 -1.36 8.12
CA CYS A 58 -7.22 -1.39 9.41
C CYS A 58 -7.98 -2.69 9.63
N SER A 59 -8.71 -3.15 8.62
CA SER A 59 -9.48 -4.39 8.67
C SER A 59 -8.59 -5.61 8.85
N THR A 60 -7.53 -5.74 8.06
CA THR A 60 -6.60 -6.87 8.17
C THR A 60 -5.81 -6.85 9.47
N THR A 61 -5.48 -5.68 10.00
CA THR A 61 -4.84 -5.54 11.32
C THR A 61 -5.72 -6.14 12.41
N ARG A 62 -7.00 -5.81 12.45
CA ARG A 62 -7.95 -6.40 13.41
C ARG A 62 -8.05 -7.92 13.22
N LYS A 63 -8.16 -8.38 11.97
CA LYS A 63 -8.26 -9.81 11.65
C LYS A 63 -7.04 -10.62 12.11
N VAL A 64 -5.82 -10.10 11.97
CA VAL A 64 -4.62 -10.83 12.42
C VAL A 64 -4.52 -10.86 13.93
N LEU A 65 -4.90 -9.79 14.62
CA LEU A 65 -4.93 -9.73 16.08
C LEU A 65 -6.00 -10.64 16.67
N ASP A 66 -7.19 -10.69 16.08
CA ASP A 66 -8.28 -11.56 16.52
C ASP A 66 -7.98 -13.06 16.35
N LYS A 67 -7.03 -13.42 15.51
CA LYS A 67 -6.62 -14.81 15.22
C LYS A 67 -5.51 -15.33 16.13
N CYS A 68 -4.94 -14.51 16.98
CA CYS A 68 -3.81 -14.89 17.83
C CYS A 68 -3.91 -14.20 19.20
N ASP A 69 -3.19 -14.74 20.17
CA ASP A 69 -3.16 -14.23 21.56
C ASP A 69 -1.99 -13.24 21.77
N VAL A 70 -1.64 -12.47 20.74
CA VAL A 70 -0.57 -11.46 20.82
C VAL A 70 -1.08 -10.19 21.49
N ASP A 71 -0.43 -9.77 22.57
CA ASP A 71 -0.68 -8.47 23.17
C ASP A 71 -0.11 -7.38 22.28
N VAL A 72 -0.93 -6.37 21.95
CA VAL A 72 -0.51 -5.23 21.13
C VAL A 72 0.67 -4.46 21.74
N ASN A 73 0.84 -4.51 23.06
CA ASN A 73 1.97 -3.90 23.77
C ASN A 73 3.30 -4.63 23.53
N ASP A 74 3.26 -5.87 23.05
CA ASP A 74 4.45 -6.65 22.69
C ASP A 74 4.87 -6.43 21.22
N ILE A 75 4.10 -5.66 20.45
CA ILE A 75 4.44 -5.29 19.08
C ILE A 75 5.45 -4.15 19.10
N CYS A 76 6.68 -4.43 18.73
CA CYS A 76 7.79 -3.50 18.83
C CYS A 76 8.13 -2.80 17.50
N GLY A 77 7.46 -3.16 16.41
CA GLY A 77 7.75 -2.55 15.11
C GLY A 77 6.71 -2.83 14.04
N ILE A 78 6.70 -1.93 13.05
CA ILE A 78 5.87 -2.03 11.85
C ILE A 78 6.78 -1.89 10.63
N SER A 79 6.55 -2.70 9.60
CA SER A 79 7.26 -2.66 8.33
C SER A 79 6.28 -2.66 7.16
N PHE A 80 6.67 -2.04 6.06
CA PHE A 80 5.86 -1.90 4.87
C PHE A 80 6.60 -2.35 3.63
N CYS A 81 5.86 -3.00 2.73
CA CYS A 81 6.15 -3.14 1.31
C CYS A 81 4.91 -2.66 0.57
N SER A 82 5.07 -1.98 -0.56
CA SER A 82 3.93 -1.46 -1.31
C SER A 82 4.17 -1.46 -2.81
N GLN A 83 3.08 -1.40 -3.58
CA GLN A 83 3.15 -1.07 -5.00
C GLN A 83 3.88 0.26 -5.18
N MET A 84 4.63 0.38 -6.28
CA MET A 84 5.42 1.57 -6.59
C MET A 84 4.83 2.35 -7.75
N GLN A 85 5.34 3.56 -7.98
CA GLN A 85 5.02 4.41 -9.14
C GLN A 85 3.56 4.82 -9.25
N GLY A 86 2.80 4.75 -8.16
CA GLY A 86 1.48 5.36 -8.05
C GLY A 86 1.61 6.84 -7.73
N LEU A 87 0.64 7.64 -8.17
CA LEU A 87 0.57 9.07 -7.87
C LEU A 87 -0.67 9.39 -7.06
N VAL A 88 -0.48 9.87 -5.84
CA VAL A 88 -1.54 10.38 -4.97
C VAL A 88 -1.39 11.89 -4.84
N LEU A 89 -2.40 12.62 -5.28
CA LEU A 89 -2.47 14.07 -5.10
C LEU A 89 -3.20 14.39 -3.81
N VAL A 90 -2.58 15.21 -2.97
CA VAL A 90 -3.13 15.61 -1.67
C VAL A 90 -3.25 17.11 -1.56
N ASP A 91 -4.22 17.57 -0.77
CA ASP A 91 -4.37 18.98 -0.41
C ASP A 91 -3.41 19.39 0.72
N LYS A 92 -3.51 20.64 1.15
CA LYS A 92 -2.68 21.18 2.25
C LYS A 92 -2.88 20.47 3.60
N ASP A 93 -3.99 19.78 3.79
CA ASP A 93 -4.34 19.06 5.01
C ASP A 93 -4.00 17.55 4.91
N GLY A 94 -3.35 17.14 3.80
CA GLY A 94 -2.94 15.76 3.54
C GLY A 94 -4.06 14.84 3.06
N LYS A 95 -5.22 15.38 2.68
CA LYS A 95 -6.33 14.61 2.12
C LYS A 95 -6.14 14.43 0.63
N HIS A 96 -6.39 13.22 0.12
CA HIS A 96 -6.38 13.02 -1.32
C HIS A 96 -7.52 13.81 -1.99
N VAL A 97 -7.20 14.48 -3.09
CA VAL A 97 -8.16 15.35 -3.82
C VAL A 97 -8.89 14.60 -4.92
N ARG A 98 -8.41 13.41 -5.27
CA ARG A 98 -9.01 12.50 -6.25
C ARG A 98 -8.46 11.09 -6.03
N ARG A 99 -8.98 10.10 -6.77
CA ARG A 99 -8.39 8.77 -6.83
C ARG A 99 -6.93 8.84 -7.27
N ALA A 100 -6.11 7.95 -6.72
CA ALA A 100 -4.73 7.81 -7.11
C ALA A 100 -4.61 7.25 -8.52
N PHE A 101 -3.63 7.74 -9.29
CA PHE A 101 -3.22 7.08 -10.52
C PHE A 101 -2.40 5.85 -10.19
N SER A 102 -2.82 4.69 -10.68
CA SER A 102 -2.01 3.47 -10.64
C SER A 102 -0.82 3.58 -11.59
N TYR A 103 0.25 2.83 -11.31
CA TYR A 103 1.35 2.67 -12.27
C TYR A 103 0.91 2.08 -13.62
N MET A 104 -0.27 1.47 -13.67
CA MET A 104 -0.87 0.90 -14.89
C MET A 104 -1.61 1.95 -15.73
N ASP A 105 -1.78 3.18 -15.24
CA ASP A 105 -2.47 4.24 -15.96
C ASP A 105 -1.66 4.67 -17.19
N GLN A 106 -2.29 4.70 -18.35
CA GLN A 106 -1.66 4.97 -19.65
C GLN A 106 -2.13 6.28 -20.29
N ARG A 107 -2.85 7.15 -19.57
CA ARG A 107 -3.43 8.36 -20.14
C ARG A 107 -2.41 9.45 -20.50
N ALA A 108 -1.18 9.37 -19.96
CA ALA A 108 -0.10 10.34 -20.27
C ALA A 108 0.64 10.05 -21.60
N THR A 109 0.03 9.34 -22.53
CA THR A 109 0.67 8.94 -23.80
C THR A 109 1.04 10.14 -24.68
N GLU A 110 0.22 11.19 -24.71
CA GLU A 110 0.50 12.39 -25.51
C GLU A 110 1.65 13.21 -24.92
N GLU A 111 1.74 13.28 -23.60
CA GLU A 111 2.84 13.93 -22.90
C GLU A 111 4.17 13.20 -23.15
N LEU A 112 4.12 11.87 -23.18
CA LEU A 112 5.29 11.04 -23.53
C LEU A 112 5.76 11.32 -24.97
N LYS A 113 4.84 11.35 -25.95
CA LYS A 113 5.14 11.68 -27.35
C LYS A 113 5.75 13.06 -27.51
N LYS A 114 5.33 14.04 -26.71
CA LYS A 114 5.87 15.41 -26.70
C LYS A 114 7.21 15.51 -25.97
N GLY A 115 7.73 14.43 -25.42
CA GLY A 115 9.01 14.40 -24.72
C GLY A 115 8.99 15.05 -23.32
N ILE A 116 7.83 15.34 -22.77
CA ILE A 116 7.70 15.97 -21.45
C ILE A 116 8.30 15.07 -20.34
N ALA A 117 8.24 13.76 -20.52
CA ALA A 117 8.84 12.78 -19.60
C ALA A 117 10.39 12.87 -19.54
N TYR A 118 11.02 13.53 -20.50
CA TYR A 118 12.47 13.71 -20.55
C TYR A 118 12.92 15.10 -20.08
N GLY A 119 12.01 15.86 -19.47
CA GLY A 119 12.32 17.13 -18.80
C GLY A 119 13.26 16.93 -17.59
N PRO A 120 13.51 18.00 -16.81
CA PRO A 120 14.39 17.90 -15.66
C PRO A 120 13.95 16.75 -14.77
N GLN A 121 14.85 15.80 -14.56
CA GLN A 121 14.59 14.64 -13.72
C GLN A 121 14.25 15.10 -12.30
N ILE A 122 13.12 14.64 -11.81
CA ILE A 122 12.82 14.77 -10.37
C ILE A 122 13.85 13.91 -9.65
N ALA A 123 14.72 14.56 -8.89
CA ALA A 123 15.80 13.89 -8.18
C ALA A 123 15.27 12.72 -7.33
N GLY A 124 15.80 11.51 -7.56
CA GLY A 124 15.47 10.32 -6.80
C GLY A 124 14.30 9.48 -7.31
N ALA A 125 13.70 9.81 -8.43
CA ALA A 125 12.70 8.96 -9.08
C ALA A 125 13.41 7.99 -10.05
N ASN A 126 13.80 6.85 -9.54
CA ASN A 126 14.11 5.61 -10.29
C ASN A 126 13.36 4.48 -9.63
#